data_4cceae10b3d6d0e793e2238530677b0c
#
_entry.id   4cceae10b3d6d0e793e2238530677b0c
#
_cell.length_a   1.000
_cell.length_b   1.000
_cell.length_c   1.000
_cell.angle_alpha   90.00
_cell.angle_beta   90.00
_cell.angle_gamma   90.00
#
_symmetry.space_group_name_H-M   'P 1'
#
loop_
_entity.id
_entity.type
_entity.pdbx_description
1 polymer ?
#
loop_
_entity_poly.entity_id
_entity_poly.type
_entity_poly.pdbx_seq_one_letter_code
_entity_poly.pdbx_strand_id
1 'polypeptide(L)'
;MSVRREVGGECQDRCVSKELDTLLTALYVDLDDRILPALGWSRAHRPGRKPVLSDAELLCLAVAQELLGIASERRWIRYARGHLTGLFPHLPGQSGYGKRLRAAGPLIGAVITELARDTDSWHDLLRLVDSTPLPCAASRETVKRSDLAGHAGYGFCASHSRFFWGSGCT
;
A
#
# COMPACT_ATOMS: atom_id res chain seq x y z
N MET A 1 -9.64 -31.26 33.69
CA MET A 1 -8.27 -30.76 33.61
C MET A 1 -8.05 -30.24 32.17
N SER A 2 -8.20 -28.98 31.99
CA SER A 2 -7.89 -28.34 30.68
C SER A 2 -7.43 -26.92 31.00
N VAL A 3 -6.12 -26.73 31.04
CA VAL A 3 -5.50 -25.40 31.21
C VAL A 3 -4.25 -25.37 30.33
N ARG A 4 -4.10 -24.26 29.63
CA ARG A 4 -2.93 -23.73 28.94
C ARG A 4 -2.80 -23.98 27.44
N ARG A 5 -3.37 -23.02 26.67
CA ARG A 5 -2.87 -22.63 25.35
C ARG A 5 -3.17 -21.16 25.02
N GLU A 6 -2.90 -20.22 25.91
CA GLU A 6 -3.14 -18.80 25.62
C GLU A 6 -1.94 -17.86 25.85
N VAL A 7 -0.79 -18.35 26.25
CA VAL A 7 0.33 -17.46 26.60
C VAL A 7 1.28 -17.17 25.43
N GLY A 8 1.20 -17.93 24.33
CA GLY A 8 2.08 -17.75 23.16
C GLY A 8 1.67 -16.64 22.19
N GLY A 9 0.37 -16.34 22.06
CA GLY A 9 -0.17 -15.39 21.09
C GLY A 9 0.13 -13.93 21.43
N GLU A 10 -0.09 -13.53 22.67
CA GLU A 10 0.08 -12.12 23.08
C GLU A 10 1.54 -11.62 23.05
N CYS A 11 2.51 -12.50 23.21
CA CYS A 11 3.93 -12.12 23.13
C CYS A 11 4.36 -11.91 21.67
N GLN A 12 3.86 -12.74 20.77
CA GLN A 12 4.18 -12.68 19.34
C GLN A 12 3.50 -11.47 18.68
N ASP A 13 2.25 -11.18 19.01
CA ASP A 13 1.52 -10.02 18.54
C ASP A 13 2.17 -8.70 18.99
N ARG A 14 2.68 -8.68 20.21
CA ARG A 14 3.36 -7.50 20.77
C ARG A 14 4.74 -7.27 20.16
N CYS A 15 5.44 -8.31 19.74
CA CYS A 15 6.73 -8.21 19.05
C CYS A 15 6.54 -7.68 17.62
N VAL A 16 5.62 -8.24 16.86
CA VAL A 16 5.25 -7.81 15.51
C VAL A 16 4.76 -6.35 15.51
N SER A 17 3.99 -5.94 16.51
CA SER A 17 3.52 -4.56 16.64
C SER A 17 4.68 -3.57 16.83
N LYS A 18 5.66 -3.89 17.69
CA LYS A 18 6.82 -3.02 17.90
C LYS A 18 7.73 -2.91 16.67
N GLU A 19 7.92 -3.99 15.94
CA GLU A 19 8.69 -3.99 14.70
C GLU A 19 8.00 -3.15 13.62
N LEU A 20 6.68 -3.29 13.50
CA LEU A 20 5.88 -2.48 12.58
C LEU A 20 5.93 -0.98 12.94
N ASP A 21 5.77 -0.64 14.22
CA ASP A 21 5.84 0.75 14.69
C ASP A 21 7.21 1.39 14.38
N THR A 22 8.29 0.64 14.59
CA THR A 22 9.64 1.08 14.27
C THR A 22 9.82 1.30 12.77
N LEU A 23 9.35 0.36 11.95
CA LEU A 23 9.40 0.47 10.50
C LEU A 23 8.60 1.67 9.99
N LEU A 24 7.38 1.84 10.48
CA LEU A 24 6.51 2.96 10.06
C LEU A 24 7.06 4.32 10.50
N THR A 25 7.71 4.38 11.66
CA THR A 25 8.38 5.60 12.12
C THR A 25 9.57 5.94 11.24
N ALA A 26 10.42 4.96 10.92
CA ALA A 26 11.55 5.15 10.02
C ALA A 26 11.10 5.57 8.61
N LEU A 27 10.09 4.91 8.08
CA LEU A 27 9.50 5.27 6.79
C LEU A 27 8.91 6.68 6.80
N TYR A 28 8.22 7.07 7.87
CA TYR A 28 7.65 8.40 8.00
C TYR A 28 8.73 9.48 7.94
N VAL A 29 9.80 9.30 8.72
CA VAL A 29 10.93 10.25 8.75
C VAL A 29 11.56 10.36 7.36
N ASP A 30 11.82 9.24 6.71
CA ASP A 30 12.40 9.23 5.37
C ASP A 30 11.51 9.89 4.31
N LEU A 31 10.20 9.64 4.38
CA LEU A 31 9.23 10.28 3.50
C LEU A 31 9.15 11.80 3.72
N ASP A 32 9.03 12.24 4.98
CA ASP A 32 8.79 13.65 5.32
C ASP A 32 10.03 14.52 5.15
N ASP A 33 11.20 14.01 5.55
CA ASP A 33 12.45 14.77 5.57
C ASP A 33 13.23 14.70 4.24
N ARG A 34 13.14 13.61 3.51
CA ARG A 34 13.96 13.35 2.32
C ARG A 34 13.15 13.23 1.03
N ILE A 35 12.25 12.26 0.95
CA ILE A 35 11.63 11.85 -0.33
C ILE A 35 10.64 12.90 -0.84
N LEU A 36 9.69 13.31 -0.01
CA LEU A 36 8.67 14.27 -0.43
C LEU A 36 9.27 15.64 -0.80
N PRO A 37 10.25 16.18 -0.05
CA PRO A 37 10.96 17.40 -0.46
C PRO A 37 11.73 17.22 -1.77
N ALA A 38 12.44 16.09 -1.95
CA ALA A 38 13.21 15.81 -3.18
C ALA A 38 12.31 15.72 -4.43
N LEU A 39 11.10 15.19 -4.28
CA LEU A 39 10.09 15.16 -5.34
C LEU A 39 9.42 16.53 -5.61
N GLY A 40 9.77 17.56 -4.84
CA GLY A 40 9.09 18.86 -4.90
C GLY A 40 7.61 18.76 -4.51
N TRP A 41 7.23 17.71 -3.77
CA TRP A 41 5.86 17.48 -3.38
C TRP A 41 5.46 18.41 -2.26
N SER A 42 4.77 19.48 -2.62
CA SER A 42 4.25 20.45 -1.66
C SER A 42 2.74 20.62 -1.82
N ARG A 43 2.04 20.57 -0.68
CA ARG A 43 0.61 20.89 -0.61
C ARG A 43 0.33 22.39 -0.49
N ALA A 44 1.34 23.23 -0.41
CA ALA A 44 1.16 24.65 -0.13
C ALA A 44 0.25 25.38 -1.14
N HIS A 45 0.08 24.82 -2.34
CA HIS A 45 -0.70 25.44 -3.43
C HIS A 45 -2.08 24.80 -3.67
N ARG A 46 -2.52 23.85 -2.85
CA ARG A 46 -3.85 23.25 -3.03
C ARG A 46 -4.90 24.05 -2.26
N PRO A 47 -5.95 24.58 -2.95
CA PRO A 47 -7.01 25.30 -2.27
C PRO A 47 -7.80 24.37 -1.34
N GLY A 48 -8.27 24.93 -0.22
CA GLY A 48 -9.09 24.21 0.75
C GLY A 48 -8.44 23.99 2.10
N ARG A 49 -9.21 23.39 3.02
CA ARG A 49 -8.74 23.06 4.37
C ARG A 49 -7.62 22.02 4.31
N LYS A 50 -6.51 22.28 5.02
CA LYS A 50 -5.43 21.30 5.17
C LYS A 50 -6.01 19.99 5.76
N PRO A 51 -5.76 18.84 5.15
CA PRO A 51 -6.18 17.58 5.73
C PRO A 51 -5.38 17.33 7.01
N VAL A 52 -6.06 16.76 7.98
CA VAL A 52 -5.47 16.44 9.28
C VAL A 52 -4.42 15.33 9.15
N LEU A 53 -4.65 14.33 8.30
CA LEU A 53 -3.67 13.30 7.96
C LEU A 53 -2.72 13.83 6.87
N SER A 54 -1.41 13.81 7.06
CA SER A 54 -0.41 14.23 6.07
C SER A 54 -0.32 13.23 4.89
N ASP A 55 0.42 13.56 3.85
CA ASP A 55 0.66 12.62 2.76
C ASP A 55 1.68 11.55 3.15
N ALA A 56 2.69 11.88 3.96
CA ALA A 56 3.62 10.91 4.54
C ALA A 56 2.87 9.89 5.42
N GLU A 57 1.98 10.36 6.31
CA GLU A 57 1.14 9.46 7.12
C GLU A 57 0.23 8.57 6.28
N LEU A 58 -0.35 9.11 5.19
CA LEU A 58 -1.17 8.33 4.27
C LEU A 58 -0.38 7.21 3.60
N LEU A 59 0.85 7.50 3.17
CA LEU A 59 1.75 6.51 2.57
C LEU A 59 2.16 5.44 3.58
N CYS A 60 2.52 5.82 4.80
CA CYS A 60 2.81 4.86 5.87
C CYS A 60 1.63 3.94 6.16
N LEU A 61 0.41 4.48 6.21
CA LEU A 61 -0.80 3.69 6.38
C LEU A 61 -1.06 2.73 5.21
N ALA A 62 -0.78 3.14 3.97
CA ALA A 62 -0.90 2.27 2.81
C ALA A 62 0.11 1.11 2.87
N VAL A 63 1.37 1.40 3.21
CA VAL A 63 2.41 0.36 3.39
C VAL A 63 2.04 -0.60 4.51
N ALA A 64 1.57 -0.10 5.66
CA ALA A 64 1.14 -0.94 6.77
C ALA A 64 -0.04 -1.85 6.38
N GLN A 65 -0.98 -1.36 5.58
CA GLN A 65 -2.10 -2.15 5.07
C GLN A 65 -1.61 -3.35 4.24
N GLU A 66 -0.67 -3.12 3.33
CA GLU A 66 -0.09 -4.16 2.48
C GLU A 66 0.74 -5.17 3.28
N LEU A 67 1.60 -4.70 4.19
CA LEU A 67 2.42 -5.56 5.04
C LEU A 67 1.57 -6.50 5.93
N LEU A 68 0.43 -6.01 6.41
CA LEU A 68 -0.51 -6.79 7.21
C LEU A 68 -1.48 -7.64 6.36
N GLY A 69 -1.44 -7.55 5.04
CA GLY A 69 -2.30 -8.31 4.13
C GLY A 69 -3.79 -8.02 4.27
N ILE A 70 -4.17 -6.81 4.73
CA ILE A 70 -5.57 -6.45 4.96
C ILE A 70 -6.17 -5.82 3.70
N ALA A 71 -6.63 -6.62 2.76
CA ALA A 71 -7.19 -6.16 1.48
C ALA A 71 -8.45 -5.29 1.61
N SER A 72 -9.26 -5.46 2.65
CA SER A 72 -10.50 -4.70 2.83
C SER A 72 -10.25 -3.36 3.52
N GLU A 73 -10.44 -2.24 2.82
CA GLU A 73 -10.31 -0.89 3.40
C GLU A 73 -11.16 -0.70 4.67
N ARG A 74 -12.36 -1.29 4.74
CA ARG A 74 -13.22 -1.21 5.92
C ARG A 74 -12.60 -1.94 7.12
N ARG A 75 -12.03 -3.12 6.89
CA ARG A 75 -11.34 -3.89 7.94
C ARG A 75 -10.06 -3.17 8.34
N TRP A 76 -9.33 -2.65 7.38
CA TRP A 76 -8.12 -1.87 7.58
C TRP A 76 -8.34 -0.66 8.51
N ILE A 77 -9.27 0.22 8.17
CA ILE A 77 -9.55 1.42 8.99
C ILE A 77 -9.99 1.05 10.42
N ARG A 78 -10.72 -0.06 10.58
CA ARG A 78 -11.09 -0.56 11.91
C ARG A 78 -9.85 -1.03 12.68
N TYR A 79 -8.98 -1.79 12.05
CA TYR A 79 -7.72 -2.27 12.62
C TYR A 79 -6.82 -1.09 13.01
N ALA A 80 -6.58 -0.17 12.09
CA ALA A 80 -5.73 0.99 12.32
C ALA A 80 -6.21 1.85 13.51
N ARG A 81 -7.53 2.03 13.64
CA ARG A 81 -8.13 2.73 14.79
C ARG A 81 -7.94 2.01 16.12
N GLY A 82 -7.83 0.70 16.11
CA GLY A 82 -7.61 -0.08 17.33
C GLY A 82 -6.15 -0.21 17.74
N HIS A 83 -5.22 -0.16 16.77
CA HIS A 83 -3.83 -0.57 17.01
C HIS A 83 -2.79 0.50 16.65
N LEU A 84 -3.10 1.45 15.76
CA LEU A 84 -2.14 2.42 15.25
C LEU A 84 -2.44 3.87 15.65
N THR A 85 -3.34 4.10 16.61
CA THR A 85 -3.70 5.44 17.07
C THR A 85 -2.54 6.16 17.77
N GLY A 86 -1.58 5.42 18.31
CA GLY A 86 -0.35 5.98 18.89
C GLY A 86 0.52 6.69 17.85
N LEU A 87 0.59 6.14 16.63
CA LEU A 87 1.33 6.70 15.52
C LEU A 87 0.47 7.65 14.67
N PHE A 88 -0.81 7.32 14.48
CA PHE A 88 -1.75 8.06 13.62
C PHE A 88 -2.99 8.45 14.41
N PRO A 89 -2.94 9.55 15.17
CA PRO A 89 -4.07 9.96 16.04
C PRO A 89 -5.31 10.37 15.24
N HIS A 90 -5.16 10.73 13.98
CA HIS A 90 -6.23 11.26 13.15
C HIS A 90 -6.47 10.41 11.89
N LEU A 91 -7.24 9.35 12.04
CA LEU A 91 -7.61 8.49 10.92
C LEU A 91 -8.91 8.93 10.26
N PRO A 92 -8.94 9.10 8.93
CA PRO A 92 -10.17 9.43 8.20
C PRO A 92 -11.16 8.27 8.23
N GLY A 93 -12.41 8.53 7.81
CA GLY A 93 -13.35 7.45 7.49
C GLY A 93 -12.92 6.69 6.23
N GLN A 94 -13.50 5.49 6.03
CA GLN A 94 -13.17 4.61 4.89
C GLN A 94 -13.24 5.35 3.54
N SER A 95 -14.33 6.06 3.26
CA SER A 95 -14.50 6.79 1.99
C SER A 95 -13.47 7.90 1.81
N GLY A 96 -13.11 8.59 2.88
CA GLY A 96 -12.06 9.63 2.86
C GLY A 96 -10.67 9.04 2.63
N TYR A 97 -10.38 7.91 3.27
CA TYR A 97 -9.12 7.18 3.07
C TYR A 97 -8.99 6.70 1.61
N GLY A 98 -9.95 5.93 1.10
CA GLY A 98 -9.89 5.39 -0.26
C GLY A 98 -9.88 6.49 -1.34
N LYS A 99 -10.62 7.61 -1.16
CA LYS A 99 -10.55 8.74 -2.06
C LYS A 99 -9.15 9.38 -2.09
N ARG A 100 -8.54 9.55 -0.93
CA ARG A 100 -7.18 10.11 -0.82
C ARG A 100 -6.12 9.17 -1.38
N LEU A 101 -6.23 7.88 -1.09
CA LEU A 101 -5.29 6.87 -1.58
C LEU A 101 -5.29 6.80 -3.11
N ARG A 102 -6.47 6.79 -3.74
CA ARG A 102 -6.59 6.85 -5.21
C ARG A 102 -5.97 8.13 -5.79
N ALA A 103 -6.22 9.27 -5.17
CA ALA A 103 -5.64 10.53 -5.59
C ALA A 103 -4.11 10.62 -5.38
N ALA A 104 -3.56 9.79 -4.49
CA ALA A 104 -2.14 9.70 -4.22
C ALA A 104 -1.40 8.70 -5.15
N GLY A 105 -2.09 8.04 -6.09
CA GLY A 105 -1.48 7.07 -7.00
C GLY A 105 -0.20 7.56 -7.69
N PRO A 106 -0.15 8.73 -8.31
CA PRO A 106 1.07 9.28 -8.91
C PRO A 106 2.19 9.49 -7.89
N LEU A 107 1.86 9.95 -6.67
CA LEU A 107 2.82 10.12 -5.59
C LEU A 107 3.38 8.77 -5.14
N ILE A 108 2.52 7.76 -4.97
CA ILE A 108 2.93 6.40 -4.60
C ILE A 108 3.95 5.87 -5.62
N GLY A 109 3.67 6.00 -6.91
CA GLY A 109 4.58 5.58 -7.97
C GLY A 109 5.93 6.28 -7.92
N ALA A 110 5.95 7.60 -7.69
CA ALA A 110 7.18 8.38 -7.54
C ALA A 110 7.98 7.94 -6.31
N VAL A 111 7.33 7.75 -5.16
CA VAL A 111 7.98 7.29 -3.92
C VAL A 111 8.56 5.88 -4.07
N ILE A 112 7.84 4.95 -4.69
CA ILE A 112 8.35 3.60 -4.98
C ILE A 112 9.62 3.71 -5.84
N THR A 113 9.65 4.58 -6.84
CA THR A 113 10.82 4.78 -7.69
C THR A 113 12.01 5.32 -6.90
N GLU A 114 11.81 6.29 -6.02
CA GLU A 114 12.89 6.82 -5.17
C GLU A 114 13.43 5.77 -4.19
N LEU A 115 12.53 5.04 -3.51
CA LEU A 115 12.93 3.94 -2.61
C LEU A 115 13.67 2.82 -3.36
N ALA A 116 13.24 2.50 -4.59
CA ALA A 116 13.90 1.50 -5.40
C ALA A 116 15.33 1.91 -5.79
N ARG A 117 15.55 3.20 -6.07
CA ARG A 117 16.89 3.75 -6.40
C ARG A 117 17.88 3.60 -5.24
N ASP A 118 17.42 3.57 -4.01
CA ASP A 118 18.24 3.38 -2.83
C ASP A 118 18.65 1.90 -2.62
N THR A 119 18.14 0.98 -3.45
CA THR A 119 18.49 -0.43 -3.37
C THR A 119 19.63 -0.81 -4.31
N ASP A 120 20.50 -1.73 -3.89
CA ASP A 120 21.58 -2.27 -4.74
C ASP A 120 21.01 -2.88 -6.01
N SER A 121 19.83 -3.49 -5.94
CA SER A 121 19.13 -4.08 -7.09
C SER A 121 18.81 -3.08 -8.20
N TRP A 122 18.69 -1.78 -7.89
CA TRP A 122 18.47 -0.75 -8.92
C TRP A 122 19.66 -0.58 -9.83
N HIS A 123 20.86 -0.74 -9.29
CA HIS A 123 22.13 -0.55 -9.99
C HIS A 123 22.68 -1.86 -10.56
N ASP A 124 22.04 -3.00 -10.29
CA ASP A 124 22.44 -4.29 -10.82
C ASP A 124 22.21 -4.35 -12.35
N LEU A 125 23.19 -4.92 -13.06
CA LEU A 125 23.11 -5.14 -14.50
C LEU A 125 22.28 -6.37 -14.87
N LEU A 126 22.12 -7.32 -13.93
CA LEU A 126 21.30 -8.52 -14.12
C LEU A 126 19.90 -8.28 -13.57
N ARG A 127 18.91 -8.33 -14.46
CA ARG A 127 17.50 -8.20 -14.09
C ARG A 127 16.76 -9.47 -14.52
N LEU A 128 16.13 -10.11 -13.54
CA LEU A 128 15.19 -11.19 -13.82
C LEU A 128 13.80 -10.58 -13.97
N VAL A 129 13.20 -10.75 -15.14
CA VAL A 129 11.83 -10.33 -15.42
C VAL A 129 10.98 -11.58 -15.53
N ASP A 130 10.06 -11.74 -14.59
CA ASP A 130 9.02 -12.78 -14.68
C ASP A 130 7.69 -12.12 -15.04
N SER A 131 6.99 -12.68 -16.03
CA SER A 131 5.70 -12.21 -16.45
C SER A 131 4.60 -12.96 -15.69
N THR A 132 4.25 -12.44 -14.51
CA THR A 132 3.10 -12.94 -13.77
C THR A 132 1.85 -12.16 -14.16
N PRO A 133 0.80 -12.82 -14.70
CA PRO A 133 -0.44 -12.13 -15.02
C PRO A 133 -1.14 -11.66 -13.75
N LEU A 134 -1.41 -10.36 -13.66
CA LEU A 134 -2.19 -9.76 -12.58
C LEU A 134 -3.67 -9.73 -12.99
N PRO A 135 -4.52 -10.60 -12.46
CA PRO A 135 -5.95 -10.57 -12.76
C PRO A 135 -6.60 -9.34 -12.10
N CYS A 136 -7.13 -8.44 -12.93
CA CYS A 136 -7.75 -7.20 -12.47
C CYS A 136 -9.27 -7.34 -12.32
N ALA A 137 -9.90 -8.28 -13.02
CA ALA A 137 -11.33 -8.53 -12.92
C ALA A 137 -11.70 -9.96 -13.34
N ALA A 138 -12.79 -10.47 -12.76
CA ALA A 138 -13.33 -11.78 -13.06
C ALA A 138 -14.55 -11.75 -14.01
N SER A 139 -15.23 -10.62 -14.17
CA SER A 139 -16.42 -10.51 -14.99
C SER A 139 -16.30 -9.48 -16.11
N ARG A 140 -16.98 -9.71 -17.23
CA ARG A 140 -17.01 -8.78 -18.37
C ARG A 140 -17.61 -7.43 -18.01
N GLU A 141 -18.56 -7.37 -17.09
CA GLU A 141 -19.18 -6.11 -16.66
C GLU A 141 -18.21 -5.29 -15.79
N THR A 142 -17.42 -5.95 -14.97
CA THR A 142 -16.36 -5.28 -14.20
C THR A 142 -15.31 -4.69 -15.13
N VAL A 143 -14.93 -5.42 -16.20
CA VAL A 143 -13.97 -4.97 -17.20
C VAL A 143 -14.40 -3.63 -17.85
N LYS A 144 -15.67 -3.53 -18.26
CA LYS A 144 -16.19 -2.33 -18.93
C LYS A 144 -16.22 -1.08 -18.04
N ARG A 145 -16.30 -1.27 -16.72
CA ARG A 145 -16.42 -0.18 -15.72
C ARG A 145 -15.12 0.05 -14.95
N SER A 146 -14.07 -0.68 -15.29
CA SER A 146 -12.78 -0.56 -14.63
C SER A 146 -12.02 0.67 -15.12
N ASP A 147 -11.39 1.38 -14.21
CA ASP A 147 -10.43 2.44 -14.51
C ASP A 147 -9.19 1.92 -15.28
N LEU A 148 -9.02 0.59 -15.33
CA LEU A 148 -7.97 -0.09 -16.09
C LEU A 148 -8.41 -0.46 -17.52
N ALA A 149 -9.62 -0.08 -17.96
CA ALA A 149 -10.06 -0.24 -19.33
C ALA A 149 -9.11 0.53 -20.27
N GLY A 150 -8.52 -0.17 -21.23
CA GLY A 150 -7.48 0.36 -22.12
C GLY A 150 -6.03 0.09 -21.69
N HIS A 151 -5.80 -0.25 -20.42
CA HIS A 151 -4.47 -0.66 -19.92
C HIS A 151 -4.37 -2.18 -19.66
N ALA A 152 -5.50 -2.82 -19.44
CA ALA A 152 -5.61 -4.26 -19.24
C ALA A 152 -6.30 -4.92 -20.43
N GLY A 153 -5.87 -6.13 -20.76
CA GLY A 153 -6.40 -6.94 -21.86
C GLY A 153 -6.79 -8.35 -21.43
N TYR A 154 -7.47 -9.07 -22.32
CA TYR A 154 -7.69 -10.51 -22.14
C TYR A 154 -6.45 -11.27 -22.57
N GLY A 155 -6.00 -12.18 -21.72
CA GLY A 155 -4.89 -13.08 -21.97
C GLY A 155 -5.17 -14.50 -21.49
N PHE A 156 -4.35 -15.43 -21.95
CA PHE A 156 -4.35 -16.81 -21.49
C PHE A 156 -3.02 -17.09 -20.79
N CYS A 157 -3.10 -17.52 -19.53
CA CYS A 157 -1.93 -17.95 -18.77
C CYS A 157 -1.75 -19.45 -18.94
N ALA A 158 -0.74 -19.86 -19.71
CA ALA A 158 -0.48 -21.28 -19.99
C ALA A 158 -0.08 -22.05 -18.72
N SER A 159 0.72 -21.46 -17.85
CA SER A 159 1.16 -22.07 -16.58
C SER A 159 0.01 -22.38 -15.62
N HIS A 160 -1.05 -21.58 -15.66
CA HIS A 160 -2.25 -21.77 -14.84
C HIS A 160 -3.46 -22.30 -15.62
N SER A 161 -3.31 -22.54 -16.91
CA SER A 161 -4.35 -23.07 -17.83
C SER A 161 -5.67 -22.30 -17.74
N ARG A 162 -5.62 -20.98 -17.62
CA ARG A 162 -6.84 -20.15 -17.49
C ARG A 162 -6.74 -18.82 -18.21
N PHE A 163 -7.91 -18.34 -18.63
CA PHE A 163 -8.06 -16.97 -19.12
C PHE A 163 -8.13 -15.98 -17.95
N PHE A 164 -7.58 -14.80 -18.15
CA PHE A 164 -7.65 -13.68 -17.23
C PHE A 164 -7.87 -12.39 -18.01
N TRP A 165 -8.41 -11.39 -17.33
CA TRP A 165 -8.36 -10.02 -17.79
C TRP A 165 -7.48 -9.24 -16.82
N GLY A 166 -6.43 -8.67 -17.33
CA GLY A 166 -5.44 -8.02 -16.48
C GLY A 166 -4.33 -7.39 -17.29
N SER A 167 -3.33 -6.87 -16.59
CA SER A 167 -2.09 -6.41 -17.18
C SER A 167 -1.08 -7.56 -17.15
N GLY A 168 -0.45 -7.83 -18.30
CA GLY A 168 0.71 -8.70 -18.40
C GLY A 168 1.90 -7.87 -18.84
N CYS A 169 3.07 -8.08 -18.25
CA CYS A 169 4.30 -7.64 -18.87
C CYS A 169 4.54 -8.55 -20.09
N THR A 170 4.47 -8.01 -21.28
CA THR A 170 5.02 -8.61 -22.49
C THR A 170 6.47 -8.22 -22.61
#